data_26d4948f6a7ce240d13d969db4cd91ba
#
_entry.id   26d4948f6a7ce240d13d969db4cd91ba
#
_cell.length_a   1.000
_cell.length_b   1.000
_cell.length_c   1.000
_cell.angle_alpha   90.00
_cell.angle_beta   90.00
_cell.angle_gamma   90.00
#
_symmetry.space_group_name_H-M   'P 1'
#
loop_
_entity.id
_entity.type
_entity.pdbx_description
1 polymer ?
#
loop_
_entity_poly.entity_id
_entity_poly.type
_entity_poly.pdbx_seq_one_letter_code
_entity_poly.pdbx_strand_id
1 'polypeptide(L)'
;YPHTLIRTSGKAVGLPDGQMGNSEVGHLNIGAGRVVPQELVRISDAIEDGSILTNPALVKVCQDVQQNQSKLHLVGLCSDGGVHSHLSHLFGLLDFAKKQAVSDVCIHLITDGRDTPPSSGKGFVQQ
;
A
#
# COMPACT_ATOMS: atom_id res chain seq x y z
N TYR A 1 20.36 -36.60 6.91
CA TYR A 1 19.58 -36.26 5.71
C TYR A 1 19.97 -34.87 5.23
N PRO A 2 19.95 -34.63 3.91
CA PRO A 2 20.14 -33.27 3.38
C PRO A 2 19.12 -32.30 3.99
N HIS A 3 19.55 -31.11 4.41
CA HIS A 3 18.70 -30.08 4.97
C HIS A 3 19.25 -28.70 4.60
N THR A 4 18.38 -27.68 4.68
CA THR A 4 18.74 -26.29 4.49
C THR A 4 17.90 -25.41 5.41
N LEU A 5 18.36 -24.19 5.62
CA LEU A 5 17.62 -23.17 6.35
C LEU A 5 16.94 -22.24 5.34
N ILE A 6 15.71 -21.87 5.64
CA ILE A 6 14.95 -20.89 4.86
C ILE A 6 14.61 -19.67 5.71
N ARG A 7 14.50 -18.52 5.08
CA ARG A 7 14.01 -17.30 5.74
C ARG A 7 12.48 -17.33 5.79
N THR A 8 11.92 -16.86 6.91
CA THR A 8 10.47 -16.92 7.18
C THR A 8 9.85 -15.57 7.47
N SER A 9 10.53 -14.46 7.15
CA SER A 9 10.07 -13.09 7.44
C SER A 9 10.49 -12.11 6.34
N GLY A 10 9.87 -10.96 6.34
CA GLY A 10 10.18 -9.85 5.46
C GLY A 10 10.06 -10.20 3.97
N LYS A 11 10.87 -9.58 3.13
CA LYS A 11 10.84 -9.76 1.66
C LYS A 11 11.05 -11.22 1.22
N ALA A 12 11.70 -12.04 2.03
CA ALA A 12 11.89 -13.46 1.72
C ALA A 12 10.59 -14.27 1.67
N VAL A 13 9.52 -13.76 2.23
CA VAL A 13 8.16 -14.35 2.20
C VAL A 13 7.11 -13.41 1.60
N GLY A 14 7.54 -12.33 0.93
CA GLY A 14 6.64 -11.40 0.27
C GLY A 14 6.01 -10.34 1.18
N LEU A 15 6.58 -10.12 2.36
CA LEU A 15 6.18 -9.10 3.32
C LEU A 15 7.16 -7.90 3.33
N PRO A 16 6.76 -6.74 3.86
CA PRO A 16 7.68 -5.64 4.10
C PRO A 16 8.88 -6.05 4.97
N ASP A 17 10.01 -5.36 4.80
CA ASP A 17 11.19 -5.61 5.62
C ASP A 17 10.89 -5.43 7.11
N GLY A 18 11.44 -6.33 7.94
CA GLY A 18 11.23 -6.32 9.37
C GLY A 18 9.90 -6.93 9.83
N GLN A 19 8.98 -7.20 8.94
CA GLN A 19 7.69 -7.82 9.30
C GLN A 19 7.85 -9.33 9.49
N MET A 20 7.34 -9.84 10.62
CA MET A 20 7.34 -11.25 10.95
C MET A 20 6.40 -12.01 10.00
N GLY A 21 6.85 -13.19 9.53
CA GLY A 21 6.02 -14.09 8.73
C GLY A 21 4.82 -14.65 9.51
N ASN A 22 3.88 -15.16 8.76
CA ASN A 22 2.67 -15.80 9.29
C ASN A 22 2.32 -17.05 8.49
N SER A 23 1.30 -17.78 8.95
CA SER A 23 0.86 -19.02 8.32
C SER A 23 0.38 -18.82 6.88
N GLU A 24 -0.31 -17.72 6.59
CA GLU A 24 -0.86 -17.43 5.27
C GLU A 24 0.26 -17.30 4.23
N VAL A 25 1.21 -16.39 4.45
CA VAL A 25 2.31 -16.18 3.50
C VAL A 25 3.23 -17.39 3.38
N GLY A 26 3.44 -18.13 4.49
CA GLY A 26 4.24 -19.34 4.47
C GLY A 26 3.63 -20.44 3.58
N HIS A 27 2.34 -20.74 3.77
CA HIS A 27 1.64 -21.72 2.95
C HIS A 27 1.49 -21.28 1.50
N LEU A 28 1.24 -19.99 1.27
CA LEU A 28 1.15 -19.43 -0.08
C LEU A 28 2.47 -19.61 -0.86
N ASN A 29 3.60 -19.30 -0.24
CA ASN A 29 4.92 -19.45 -0.87
C ASN A 29 5.28 -20.91 -1.12
N ILE A 30 4.99 -21.80 -0.17
CA ILE A 30 5.20 -23.24 -0.34
C ILE A 30 4.34 -23.77 -1.49
N GLY A 31 3.07 -23.42 -1.52
CA GLY A 31 2.14 -23.87 -2.57
C GLY A 31 2.48 -23.33 -3.95
N ALA A 32 2.95 -22.08 -4.02
CA ALA A 32 3.36 -21.44 -5.28
C ALA A 32 4.75 -21.86 -5.77
N GLY A 33 5.59 -22.44 -4.91
CA GLY A 33 6.98 -22.77 -5.21
C GLY A 33 7.87 -21.55 -5.48
N ARG A 34 7.44 -20.37 -5.06
CA ARG A 34 8.15 -19.08 -5.22
C ARG A 34 7.69 -18.07 -4.18
N VAL A 35 8.45 -17.00 -4.00
CA VAL A 35 8.00 -15.86 -3.20
C VAL A 35 6.83 -15.16 -3.90
N VAL A 36 5.73 -14.97 -3.18
CA VAL A 36 4.54 -14.25 -3.64
C VAL A 36 4.44 -12.93 -2.85
N PRO A 37 4.79 -11.78 -3.47
CA PRO A 37 4.67 -10.49 -2.81
C PRO A 37 3.21 -10.22 -2.42
N GLN A 38 2.99 -9.78 -1.18
CA GLN A 38 1.69 -9.35 -0.70
C GLN A 38 1.28 -8.01 -1.33
N GLU A 39 -0.01 -7.70 -1.34
CA GLU A 39 -0.53 -6.48 -1.97
C GLU A 39 0.16 -5.20 -1.46
N LEU A 40 0.41 -5.12 -0.15
CA LEU A 40 1.11 -3.98 0.44
C LEU A 40 2.50 -3.77 -0.20
N VAL A 41 3.27 -4.85 -0.37
CA VAL A 41 4.60 -4.81 -1.01
C VAL A 41 4.47 -4.43 -2.48
N ARG A 42 3.53 -5.04 -3.21
CA ARG A 42 3.29 -4.74 -4.62
C ARG A 42 2.94 -3.27 -4.86
N ILE A 43 2.12 -2.67 -3.98
CA ILE A 43 1.75 -1.26 -4.07
C ILE A 43 2.97 -0.37 -3.74
N SER A 44 3.71 -0.72 -2.68
CA SER A 44 4.94 0.00 -2.32
C SER A 44 5.96 -0.01 -3.45
N ASP A 45 6.22 -1.17 -4.02
CA ASP A 45 7.16 -1.33 -5.15
C ASP A 45 6.69 -0.52 -6.38
N ALA A 46 5.39 -0.54 -6.69
CA ALA A 46 4.82 0.22 -7.81
C ALA A 46 4.90 1.75 -7.62
N ILE A 47 4.86 2.21 -6.39
CA ILE A 47 5.08 3.63 -6.06
C ILE A 47 6.57 3.97 -6.20
N GLU A 48 7.45 3.11 -5.69
CA GLU A 48 8.90 3.31 -5.67
C GLU A 48 9.51 3.29 -7.09
N ASP A 49 9.12 2.31 -7.91
CA ASP A 49 9.60 2.17 -9.28
C ASP A 49 8.86 3.06 -10.29
N GLY A 50 7.79 3.71 -9.86
CA GLY A 50 6.97 4.62 -10.67
C GLY A 50 5.98 3.92 -11.61
N SER A 51 5.87 2.60 -11.60
CA SER A 51 4.92 1.87 -12.46
C SER A 51 3.46 2.19 -12.15
N ILE A 52 3.15 2.68 -10.94
CA ILE A 52 1.83 3.18 -10.58
C ILE A 52 1.34 4.29 -11.54
N LEU A 53 2.27 5.08 -12.11
CA LEU A 53 1.93 6.19 -13.01
C LEU A 53 1.30 5.74 -14.33
N THR A 54 1.51 4.49 -14.71
CA THR A 54 0.99 3.89 -15.94
C THR A 54 -0.15 2.91 -15.67
N ASN A 55 -0.62 2.79 -14.41
CA ASN A 55 -1.75 1.92 -14.10
C ASN A 55 -3.01 2.39 -14.81
N PRO A 56 -3.58 1.59 -15.74
CA PRO A 56 -4.65 2.06 -16.62
C PRO A 56 -5.93 2.40 -15.87
N ALA A 57 -6.23 1.73 -14.76
CA ALA A 57 -7.41 2.01 -13.96
C ALA A 57 -7.29 3.36 -13.24
N LEU A 58 -6.13 3.63 -12.64
CA LEU A 58 -5.88 4.89 -11.95
C LEU A 58 -5.81 6.07 -12.92
N VAL A 59 -5.13 5.91 -14.06
CA VAL A 59 -5.09 6.93 -15.12
C VAL A 59 -6.48 7.25 -15.63
N LYS A 60 -7.30 6.23 -15.88
CA LYS A 60 -8.69 6.42 -16.32
C LYS A 60 -9.50 7.22 -15.31
N VAL A 61 -9.41 6.91 -14.03
CA VAL A 61 -10.13 7.67 -12.97
C VAL A 61 -9.73 9.14 -13.00
N CYS A 62 -8.44 9.46 -13.14
CA CYS A 62 -8.00 10.85 -13.24
C CYS A 62 -8.56 11.55 -14.50
N GLN A 63 -8.59 10.86 -15.64
CA GLN A 63 -9.19 11.38 -16.87
C GLN A 63 -10.70 11.63 -16.72
N ASP A 64 -11.42 10.69 -16.11
CA ASP A 64 -12.85 10.84 -15.85
C ASP A 64 -13.15 12.02 -14.93
N VAL A 65 -12.35 12.21 -13.87
CA VAL A 65 -12.44 13.36 -12.95
C VAL A 65 -12.24 14.68 -13.70
N GLN A 66 -11.22 14.75 -14.57
CA GLN A 66 -10.93 15.96 -15.35
C GLN A 66 -12.03 16.27 -16.37
N GLN A 67 -12.48 15.25 -17.11
CA GLN A 67 -13.54 15.42 -18.12
C GLN A 67 -14.87 15.89 -17.51
N ASN A 68 -15.19 15.38 -16.32
CA ASN A 68 -16.43 15.72 -15.62
C ASN A 68 -16.29 16.94 -14.70
N GLN A 69 -15.11 17.58 -14.62
CA GLN A 69 -14.82 18.67 -13.70
C GLN A 69 -15.23 18.33 -12.25
N SER A 70 -14.99 17.10 -11.85
CA SER A 70 -15.35 16.55 -10.54
C SER A 70 -14.12 16.44 -9.63
N LYS A 71 -14.31 15.90 -8.43
CA LYS A 71 -13.24 15.73 -7.43
C LYS A 71 -12.78 14.28 -7.38
N LEU A 72 -11.48 14.09 -7.18
CA LEU A 72 -10.93 12.79 -6.81
C LEU A 72 -11.06 12.58 -5.30
N HIS A 73 -11.70 11.49 -4.91
CA HIS A 73 -11.83 11.12 -3.50
C HIS A 73 -10.91 9.95 -3.18
N LEU A 74 -9.99 10.15 -2.22
CA LEU A 74 -9.15 9.11 -1.65
C LEU A 74 -9.69 8.74 -0.27
N VAL A 75 -9.99 7.48 -0.06
CA VAL A 75 -10.56 6.97 1.20
C VAL A 75 -9.67 5.85 1.72
N GLY A 76 -9.23 5.92 2.96
CA GLY A 76 -8.37 4.88 3.51
C GLY A 76 -8.04 5.03 4.98
N LEU A 77 -7.46 3.96 5.53
CA LEU A 77 -6.97 3.90 6.90
C LEU A 77 -5.68 4.72 7.00
N CYS A 78 -5.66 5.68 7.92
CA CYS A 78 -4.57 6.62 8.13
C CYS A 78 -3.65 6.14 9.26
N SER A 79 -2.68 5.30 8.92
CA SER A 79 -1.64 4.84 9.84
C SER A 79 -0.41 4.28 9.10
N ASP A 80 0.63 3.97 9.84
CA ASP A 80 1.84 3.28 9.38
C ASP A 80 1.89 1.80 9.80
N GLY A 81 0.77 1.26 10.27
CA GLY A 81 0.68 -0.12 10.77
C GLY A 81 1.04 -1.18 9.73
N GLY A 82 0.80 -0.91 8.45
CA GLY A 82 1.24 -1.79 7.36
C GLY A 82 0.53 -3.15 7.32
N VAL A 83 -0.68 -3.23 7.87
CA VAL A 83 -1.52 -4.45 7.82
C VAL A 83 -2.63 -4.28 6.80
N HIS A 84 -3.48 -3.27 6.96
CA HIS A 84 -4.60 -3.00 6.06
C HIS A 84 -4.37 -1.79 5.16
N SER A 85 -3.41 -0.93 5.52
CA SER A 85 -3.03 0.28 4.79
C SER A 85 -1.65 0.74 5.24
N HIS A 86 -1.07 1.65 4.49
CA HIS A 86 0.14 2.36 4.91
C HIS A 86 0.08 3.81 4.41
N LEU A 87 0.39 4.77 5.29
CA LEU A 87 0.31 6.20 5.00
C LEU A 87 1.17 6.63 3.80
N SER A 88 2.32 5.95 3.58
CA SER A 88 3.14 6.19 2.38
C SER A 88 2.40 5.94 1.07
N HIS A 89 1.40 5.03 1.05
CA HIS A 89 0.59 4.80 -0.14
C HIS A 89 -0.33 5.99 -0.43
N LEU A 90 -0.89 6.63 0.62
CA LEU A 90 -1.66 7.86 0.45
C LEU A 90 -0.78 8.96 -0.17
N PHE A 91 0.43 9.15 0.33
CA PHE A 91 1.37 10.13 -0.24
C PHE A 91 1.72 9.79 -1.70
N GLY A 92 1.96 8.51 -2.01
CA GLY A 92 2.19 8.06 -3.38
C GLY A 92 1.01 8.34 -4.31
N LEU A 93 -0.23 8.16 -3.84
CA LEU A 93 -1.44 8.49 -4.60
C LEU A 93 -1.65 10.00 -4.77
N LEU A 94 -1.28 10.81 -3.79
CA LEU A 94 -1.31 12.28 -3.92
C LEU A 94 -0.29 12.76 -4.95
N ASP A 95 0.93 12.23 -4.93
CA ASP A 95 1.95 12.51 -5.94
C ASP A 95 1.50 12.04 -7.33
N PHE A 96 0.85 10.88 -7.42
CA PHE A 96 0.25 10.40 -8.65
C PHE A 96 -0.81 11.37 -9.18
N ALA A 97 -1.78 11.78 -8.34
CA ALA A 97 -2.83 12.72 -8.73
C ALA A 97 -2.25 14.06 -9.21
N LYS A 98 -1.23 14.56 -8.53
CA LYS A 98 -0.49 15.76 -8.94
C LYS A 98 0.17 15.61 -10.31
N LYS A 99 0.84 14.48 -10.57
CA LYS A 99 1.48 14.18 -11.86
C LYS A 99 0.45 14.01 -12.99
N GLN A 100 -0.76 13.53 -12.66
CA GLN A 100 -1.89 13.44 -13.59
C GLN A 100 -2.65 14.77 -13.73
N ALA A 101 -2.17 15.87 -13.13
CA ALA A 101 -2.79 17.20 -13.18
C ALA A 101 -4.25 17.24 -12.67
N VAL A 102 -4.58 16.42 -11.68
CA VAL A 102 -5.88 16.49 -10.98
C VAL A 102 -5.87 17.70 -10.05
N SER A 103 -6.80 18.63 -10.26
CA SER A 103 -6.82 19.93 -9.55
C SER A 103 -7.50 19.86 -8.18
N ASP A 104 -8.42 18.94 -7.97
CA ASP A 104 -9.23 18.89 -6.74
C ASP A 104 -9.25 17.44 -6.18
N VAL A 105 -8.61 17.26 -5.03
CA VAL A 105 -8.49 15.98 -4.34
C VAL A 105 -9.05 16.09 -2.93
N CYS A 106 -10.01 15.25 -2.58
CA CYS A 106 -10.57 15.12 -1.24
C CYS A 106 -10.03 13.86 -0.56
N ILE A 107 -9.52 13.99 0.66
CA ILE A 107 -9.01 12.88 1.44
C ILE A 107 -10.00 12.58 2.57
N HIS A 108 -10.43 11.32 2.67
CA HIS A 108 -11.28 10.82 3.73
C HIS A 108 -10.46 9.85 4.60
N LEU A 109 -9.98 10.35 5.72
CA LEU A 109 -9.14 9.59 6.64
C LEU A 109 -9.98 8.78 7.61
N ILE A 110 -9.72 7.48 7.68
CA ILE A 110 -10.24 6.59 8.72
C ILE A 110 -9.10 6.39 9.71
N THR A 111 -9.29 6.82 10.96
CA THR A 111 -8.25 6.66 11.98
C THR A 111 -8.12 5.20 12.40
N ASP A 112 -6.86 4.76 12.57
CA ASP A 112 -6.53 3.45 13.10
C ASP A 112 -6.51 3.49 14.63
N GLY A 113 -6.65 2.36 15.24
CA GLY A 113 -6.57 2.15 16.69
C GLY A 113 -6.48 0.67 17.01
N ARG A 114 -6.26 -0.17 15.97
CA ARG A 114 -6.13 -1.61 16.05
C ARG A 114 -4.73 -2.07 15.68
N ASP A 115 -4.22 -1.64 14.52
CA ASP A 115 -2.90 -2.01 14.02
C ASP A 115 -1.82 -1.07 14.57
N THR A 116 -2.24 0.08 15.07
CA THR A 116 -1.42 1.08 15.78
C THR A 116 -2.06 1.46 17.11
N PRO A 117 -1.32 2.07 18.06
CA PRO A 117 -1.88 2.47 19.35
C PRO A 117 -3.12 3.34 19.20
N PRO A 118 -4.18 3.13 20.00
CA PRO A 118 -5.46 3.86 19.87
C PRO A 118 -5.36 5.39 19.93
N SER A 119 -4.31 5.92 20.58
CA SER A 119 -4.09 7.37 20.71
C SER A 119 -3.20 7.97 19.61
N SER A 120 -2.67 7.16 18.69
CA SER A 120 -1.70 7.62 17.66
C SER A 120 -2.33 8.35 16.48
N GLY A 121 -3.64 8.21 16.25
CA GLY A 121 -4.34 8.74 15.09
C GLY A 121 -4.14 10.24 14.85
N LYS A 122 -4.10 11.05 15.93
CA LYS A 122 -3.83 12.48 15.81
C LYS A 122 -2.48 12.77 15.14
N GLY A 123 -1.44 12.01 15.49
CA GLY A 123 -0.09 12.18 14.92
C GLY A 123 -0.04 11.83 13.43
N PHE A 124 -0.80 10.83 12.99
CA PHE A 124 -0.88 10.48 11.57
C PHE A 124 -1.66 11.51 10.75
N VAL A 125 -2.73 12.09 11.31
CA VAL A 125 -3.51 13.14 10.62
C VAL A 125 -2.74 14.44 10.48
N GLN A 126 -1.73 14.67 11.29
CA GLN A 126 -0.90 15.89 11.26
C GLN A 126 0.30 15.84 10.29
N GLN A 127 0.58 14.67 9.71
CA GLN A 127 1.62 14.51 8.69
C GLN A 127 1.14 15.02 7.32
#